data_2f8947b6d42f888bf093755e8aa84bbf
#
_entry.id   2f8947b6d42f888bf093755e8aa84bbf
#
_cell.length_a   1.000
_cell.length_b   1.000
_cell.length_c   1.000
_cell.angle_alpha   90.00
_cell.angle_beta   90.00
_cell.angle_gamma   90.00
#
_symmetry.space_group_name_H-M   'P 1'
#
loop_
_entity.id
_entity.type
_entity.pdbx_description
1 polymer ?
#
loop_
_entity_poly.entity_id
_entity_poly.type
_entity_poly.pdbx_seq_one_letter_code
_entity_poly.pdbx_strand_id
1 'polypeptide(L)'
;MALRATIHKADLHVADSDRHYYGSHSLTIAKHPSETDERMMIRVIAFALQAHDDLVFTKGLSDTDEPDLWIKDLTDQIKLWIEIGQPDERRILKACGRAEQVIVYCYGGQTSKIWWDGIANKLTRARNLQVIAIPSEHSQELNKLVERSMVLHINIQDGEAYVSSDQGQVTISPEVWRSLQN
;
A
#
# COMPACT_ATOMS: atom_id res chain seq x y z
N MET A 1 -3.94 -3.31 -30.19
CA MET A 1 -3.15 -2.18 -29.59
C MET A 1 -2.88 -2.48 -28.14
N ALA A 2 -1.63 -2.30 -27.74
CA ALA A 2 -1.31 -2.40 -26.32
C ALA A 2 -1.94 -1.21 -25.56
N LEU A 3 -2.70 -1.50 -24.50
CA LEU A 3 -3.24 -0.48 -23.63
C LEU A 3 -2.11 0.16 -22.82
N ARG A 4 -2.12 1.48 -22.73
CA ARG A 4 -1.12 2.22 -21.99
C ARG A 4 -1.62 2.52 -20.59
N ALA A 5 -0.67 2.60 -19.64
CA ALA A 5 -0.98 3.09 -18.30
C ALA A 5 -1.48 4.53 -18.34
N THR A 6 -2.43 4.85 -17.46
CA THR A 6 -2.88 6.22 -17.22
C THR A 6 -1.98 6.84 -16.16
N ILE A 7 -1.45 8.03 -16.44
CA ILE A 7 -0.57 8.72 -15.49
C ILE A 7 -1.39 9.66 -14.61
N HIS A 8 -1.29 9.46 -13.31
CA HIS A 8 -1.80 10.37 -12.28
C HIS A 8 -0.63 11.01 -11.54
N LYS A 9 -0.84 12.19 -11.02
CA LYS A 9 0.11 12.88 -10.15
C LYS A 9 -0.54 13.16 -8.81
N ALA A 10 0.22 13.00 -7.74
CA ALA A 10 -0.26 13.29 -6.40
C ALA A 10 0.82 13.99 -5.60
N ASP A 11 0.49 15.15 -5.05
CA ASP A 11 1.29 15.80 -4.05
C ASP A 11 0.74 15.40 -2.68
N LEU A 12 1.52 14.64 -1.94
CA LEU A 12 1.16 14.19 -0.60
C LEU A 12 1.81 15.07 0.45
N HIS A 13 1.00 15.53 1.38
CA HIS A 13 1.48 16.22 2.59
C HIS A 13 1.15 15.31 3.77
N VAL A 14 2.16 14.61 4.29
CA VAL A 14 1.99 13.60 5.33
C VAL A 14 2.41 14.17 6.67
N ALA A 15 1.50 14.12 7.64
CA ALA A 15 1.77 14.39 9.04
C ALA A 15 1.43 13.15 9.85
N ASP A 16 2.45 12.37 10.19
CA ASP A 16 2.30 11.09 10.90
C ASP A 16 2.81 11.25 12.33
N SER A 17 1.87 11.47 13.25
CA SER A 17 2.18 11.63 14.67
C SER A 17 2.64 10.33 15.33
N ASP A 18 2.17 9.19 14.81
CA ASP A 18 2.52 7.87 15.37
C ASP A 18 3.99 7.52 15.15
N ARG A 19 4.53 7.88 13.96
CA ARG A 19 5.94 7.64 13.61
C ARG A 19 6.83 8.87 13.75
N HIS A 20 6.26 10.02 14.12
CA HIS A 20 6.97 11.31 14.14
C HIS A 20 7.56 11.67 12.77
N TYR A 21 6.83 11.37 11.70
CA TYR A 21 7.23 11.67 10.34
C TYR A 21 6.37 12.80 9.76
N TYR A 22 7.02 13.83 9.23
CA TYR A 22 6.37 14.99 8.62
C TYR A 22 7.09 15.30 7.31
N GLY A 23 6.41 15.16 6.19
CA GLY A 23 7.05 15.36 4.90
C GLY A 23 6.07 15.49 3.76
N SER A 24 6.57 15.99 2.64
CA SER A 24 5.81 16.14 1.40
C SER A 24 6.49 15.34 0.30
N HIS A 25 5.67 14.71 -0.55
CA HIS A 25 6.13 13.90 -1.67
C HIS A 25 5.34 14.23 -2.91
N SER A 26 6.03 14.44 -4.02
CA SER A 26 5.41 14.59 -5.33
C SER A 26 5.53 13.26 -6.07
N LEU A 27 4.39 12.60 -6.26
CA LEU A 27 4.34 11.24 -6.82
C LEU A 27 3.81 11.26 -8.25
N THR A 28 4.41 10.45 -9.09
CA THR A 28 3.90 10.10 -10.41
C THR A 28 3.45 8.65 -10.37
N ILE A 29 2.18 8.41 -10.66
CA ILE A 29 1.56 7.11 -10.49
C ILE A 29 1.10 6.59 -11.84
N ALA A 30 1.69 5.47 -12.28
CA ALA A 30 1.24 4.77 -13.48
C ALA A 30 0.15 3.77 -13.09
N LYS A 31 -1.08 4.08 -13.45
CA LYS A 31 -2.21 3.18 -13.25
C LYS A 31 -2.30 2.21 -14.41
N HIS A 32 -2.08 0.92 -14.15
CA HIS A 32 -2.18 -0.13 -15.15
C HIS A 32 -3.62 -0.19 -15.71
N PRO A 33 -3.82 -0.52 -17.01
CA PRO A 33 -5.17 -0.61 -17.59
C PRO A 33 -6.11 -1.58 -16.87
N SER A 34 -5.57 -2.60 -16.21
CA SER A 34 -6.36 -3.56 -15.43
C SER A 34 -6.55 -3.17 -13.97
N GLU A 35 -5.93 -2.06 -13.53
CA GLU A 35 -6.02 -1.61 -12.14
C GLU A 35 -7.26 -0.74 -11.94
N THR A 36 -7.98 -0.96 -10.84
CA THR A 36 -9.09 -0.10 -10.45
C THR A 36 -8.57 1.19 -9.78
N ASP A 37 -9.40 2.24 -9.79
CA ASP A 37 -9.09 3.47 -9.05
C ASP A 37 -8.91 3.19 -7.55
N GLU A 38 -9.76 2.32 -6.99
CA GLU A 38 -9.64 1.90 -5.58
C GLU A 38 -8.25 1.34 -5.28
N ARG A 39 -7.76 0.40 -6.09
CA ARG A 39 -6.46 -0.22 -5.88
C ARG A 39 -5.33 0.81 -5.99
N MET A 40 -5.39 1.68 -6.99
CA MET A 40 -4.41 2.76 -7.14
C MET A 40 -4.38 3.66 -5.89
N MET A 41 -5.54 4.03 -5.37
CA MET A 41 -5.62 4.87 -4.18
C MET A 41 -5.10 4.16 -2.93
N ILE A 42 -5.28 2.84 -2.83
CA ILE A 42 -4.68 2.07 -1.72
C ILE A 42 -3.16 2.08 -1.83
N ARG A 43 -2.58 2.03 -3.04
CA ARG A 43 -1.13 2.21 -3.21
C ARG A 43 -0.68 3.57 -2.66
N VAL A 44 -1.44 4.61 -2.93
CA VAL A 44 -1.15 5.97 -2.41
C VAL A 44 -1.24 6.00 -0.88
N ILE A 45 -2.26 5.40 -0.31
CA ILE A 45 -2.41 5.31 1.15
C ILE A 45 -1.29 4.48 1.78
N ALA A 46 -0.93 3.37 1.18
CA ALA A 46 0.21 2.55 1.64
C ALA A 46 1.50 3.35 1.62
N PHE A 47 1.72 4.16 0.57
CA PHE A 47 2.86 5.08 0.53
C PHE A 47 2.83 6.03 1.72
N ALA A 48 1.70 6.67 2.00
CA ALA A 48 1.58 7.62 3.10
C ALA A 48 1.80 6.96 4.47
N LEU A 49 1.24 5.78 4.68
CA LEU A 49 1.38 5.04 5.94
C LEU A 49 2.82 4.58 6.21
N GLN A 50 3.60 4.39 5.16
CA GLN A 50 4.99 3.94 5.24
C GLN A 50 5.96 5.00 4.71
N ALA A 51 5.55 6.26 4.64
CA ALA A 51 6.30 7.32 3.99
C ALA A 51 7.76 7.38 4.48
N HIS A 52 8.65 7.44 3.52
CA HIS A 52 10.09 7.44 3.71
C HIS A 52 10.74 8.04 2.45
N ASP A 53 11.88 8.70 2.60
CA ASP A 53 12.52 9.36 1.47
C ASP A 53 12.91 8.40 0.35
N ASP A 54 13.22 7.15 0.69
CA ASP A 54 13.63 6.11 -0.27
C ASP A 54 12.50 5.18 -0.71
N LEU A 55 11.27 5.40 -0.23
CA LEU A 55 10.12 4.62 -0.66
C LEU A 55 9.72 5.03 -2.07
N VAL A 56 9.62 4.06 -2.97
CA VAL A 56 9.25 4.31 -4.37
C VAL A 56 8.20 3.31 -4.85
N PHE A 57 7.39 3.76 -5.81
CA PHE A 57 6.58 2.84 -6.61
C PHE A 57 7.47 2.06 -7.56
N THR A 58 7.08 0.82 -7.83
CA THR A 58 7.75 -0.06 -8.78
C THR A 58 6.91 -0.21 -10.04
N LYS A 59 7.22 -1.20 -10.86
CA LYS A 59 6.41 -1.55 -12.03
C LYS A 59 5.08 -2.20 -11.66
N GLY A 60 4.90 -2.64 -10.41
CA GLY A 60 3.66 -3.19 -9.89
C GLY A 60 3.09 -4.31 -10.75
N LEU A 61 1.86 -4.13 -11.23
CA LEU A 61 1.18 -5.13 -12.06
C LEU A 61 1.87 -5.44 -13.39
N SER A 62 2.81 -4.59 -13.81
CA SER A 62 3.57 -4.79 -15.05
C SER A 62 4.75 -5.75 -14.89
N ASP A 63 5.12 -6.08 -13.67
CA ASP A 63 6.26 -6.97 -13.37
C ASP A 63 5.92 -7.86 -12.17
N THR A 64 5.98 -9.17 -12.40
CA THR A 64 5.64 -10.16 -11.37
C THR A 64 6.76 -10.35 -10.33
N ASP A 65 7.97 -9.88 -10.62
CA ASP A 65 9.12 -10.00 -9.72
C ASP A 65 9.32 -8.78 -8.80
N GLU A 66 8.51 -7.75 -8.98
CA GLU A 66 8.52 -6.54 -8.16
C GLU A 66 7.22 -6.39 -7.37
N PRO A 67 7.29 -5.81 -6.15
CA PRO A 67 6.07 -5.45 -5.41
C PRO A 67 5.39 -4.22 -6.00
N ASP A 68 4.43 -3.68 -5.29
CA ASP A 68 3.84 -2.38 -5.65
C ASP A 68 4.71 -1.21 -5.19
N LEU A 69 5.36 -1.34 -4.02
CA LEU A 69 6.30 -0.36 -3.49
C LEU A 69 7.45 -1.08 -2.79
N TRP A 70 8.61 -0.45 -2.76
CA TRP A 70 9.73 -0.91 -1.95
C TRP A 70 10.65 0.20 -1.47
N ILE A 71 11.45 -0.14 -0.46
CA ILE A 71 12.62 0.63 -0.05
C ILE A 71 13.83 -0.26 -0.25
N LYS A 72 14.82 0.24 -0.98
CA LYS A 72 16.13 -0.40 -1.13
C LYS A 72 17.21 0.48 -0.51
N ASP A 73 18.24 -0.13 0.05
CA ASP A 73 19.40 0.60 0.50
C ASP A 73 20.42 0.81 -0.65
N LEU A 74 21.53 1.45 -0.32
CA LEU A 74 22.59 1.76 -1.30
C LEU A 74 23.27 0.51 -1.87
N THR A 75 23.09 -0.65 -1.25
CA THR A 75 23.65 -1.93 -1.71
C THR A 75 22.62 -2.77 -2.48
N ASP A 76 21.47 -2.17 -2.82
CA ASP A 76 20.35 -2.83 -3.47
C ASP A 76 19.62 -3.88 -2.60
N GLN A 77 19.89 -3.90 -1.30
CA GLN A 77 19.16 -4.77 -0.40
C GLN A 77 17.76 -4.20 -0.17
N ILE A 78 16.73 -5.05 -0.28
CA ILE A 78 15.35 -4.66 -0.08
C ILE A 78 15.06 -4.59 1.42
N LYS A 79 14.82 -3.38 1.92
CA LYS A 79 14.50 -3.13 3.33
C LYS A 79 13.02 -3.32 3.60
N LEU A 80 12.18 -2.88 2.67
CA LEU A 80 10.73 -2.97 2.79
C LEU A 80 10.13 -3.36 1.45
N TRP A 81 9.23 -4.33 1.46
CA TRP A 81 8.47 -4.81 0.31
C TRP A 81 6.99 -4.67 0.62
N ILE A 82 6.25 -3.92 -0.19
CA ILE A 82 4.81 -3.69 0.02
C ILE A 82 4.01 -4.24 -1.15
N GLU A 83 3.10 -5.15 -0.85
CA GLU A 83 2.12 -5.70 -1.80
C GLU A 83 0.75 -5.13 -1.52
N ILE A 84 0.00 -4.84 -2.58
CA ILE A 84 -1.39 -4.40 -2.49
C ILE A 84 -2.29 -5.50 -3.07
N GLY A 85 -3.30 -5.89 -2.32
CA GLY A 85 -4.30 -6.86 -2.78
C GLY A 85 -4.23 -8.19 -2.04
N GLN A 86 -4.39 -9.27 -2.77
CA GLN A 86 -4.48 -10.61 -2.21
C GLN A 86 -3.46 -11.54 -2.91
N PRO A 87 -2.16 -11.34 -2.65
CA PRO A 87 -1.14 -12.19 -3.25
C PRO A 87 -1.23 -13.62 -2.74
N ASP A 88 -0.81 -14.57 -3.58
CA ASP A 88 -0.80 -15.96 -3.15
C ASP A 88 0.34 -16.24 -2.15
N GLU A 89 0.25 -17.37 -1.49
CA GLU A 89 1.20 -17.83 -0.48
C GLU A 89 2.65 -17.86 -0.99
N ARG A 90 2.86 -18.37 -2.20
CA ARG A 90 4.20 -18.50 -2.80
C ARG A 90 4.84 -17.14 -3.01
N ARG A 91 4.05 -16.19 -3.50
CA ARG A 91 4.52 -14.82 -3.71
C ARG A 91 4.93 -14.18 -2.40
N ILE A 92 4.13 -14.34 -1.35
CA ILE A 92 4.42 -13.79 -0.02
C ILE A 92 5.69 -14.42 0.55
N LEU A 93 5.82 -15.74 0.49
CA LEU A 93 7.01 -16.44 1.00
C LEU A 93 8.28 -16.04 0.24
N LYS A 94 8.18 -15.90 -1.09
CA LYS A 94 9.29 -15.42 -1.91
C LYS A 94 9.72 -14.01 -1.50
N ALA A 95 8.75 -13.12 -1.29
CA ALA A 95 9.01 -11.75 -0.83
C ALA A 95 9.69 -11.74 0.54
N CYS A 96 9.21 -12.57 1.48
CA CYS A 96 9.79 -12.68 2.81
C CYS A 96 11.26 -13.17 2.78
N GLY A 97 11.62 -13.96 1.79
CA GLY A 97 13.00 -14.40 1.59
C GLY A 97 13.90 -13.35 0.93
N ARG A 98 13.32 -12.34 0.29
CA ARG A 98 14.07 -11.30 -0.44
C ARG A 98 14.19 -9.98 0.31
N ALA A 99 13.30 -9.68 1.22
CA ALA A 99 13.22 -8.39 1.91
C ALA A 99 13.39 -8.55 3.41
N GLU A 100 13.86 -7.52 4.09
CA GLU A 100 13.94 -7.51 5.55
C GLU A 100 12.55 -7.49 6.17
N GLN A 101 11.62 -6.75 5.56
CA GLN A 101 10.25 -6.63 6.02
C GLN A 101 9.29 -6.66 4.83
N VAL A 102 8.18 -7.38 4.99
CA VAL A 102 7.11 -7.45 3.99
C VAL A 102 5.81 -6.99 4.63
N ILE A 103 5.10 -6.11 3.93
CA ILE A 103 3.76 -5.68 4.32
C ILE A 103 2.80 -5.97 3.17
N VAL A 104 1.70 -6.63 3.46
CA VAL A 104 0.59 -6.81 2.53
C VAL A 104 -0.57 -5.94 3.00
N TYR A 105 -0.98 -4.99 2.15
CA TYR A 105 -2.21 -4.23 2.34
C TYR A 105 -3.31 -4.88 1.53
N CYS A 106 -4.20 -5.62 2.20
CA CYS A 106 -5.33 -6.25 1.54
C CYS A 106 -6.59 -5.40 1.68
N TYR A 107 -7.52 -5.61 0.78
CA TYR A 107 -8.79 -4.91 0.75
C TYR A 107 -9.85 -5.79 0.05
N GLY A 108 -11.11 -5.39 0.07
CA GLY A 108 -12.19 -6.14 -0.57
C GLY A 108 -13.12 -6.84 0.41
N GLY A 109 -13.08 -6.45 1.68
CA GLY A 109 -14.01 -6.94 2.69
C GLY A 109 -13.96 -8.45 2.90
N GLN A 110 -15.10 -9.10 2.71
CA GLN A 110 -15.22 -10.55 2.93
C GLN A 110 -14.28 -11.36 2.04
N THR A 111 -14.03 -10.93 0.82
CA THR A 111 -13.11 -11.60 -0.11
C THR A 111 -11.70 -11.65 0.46
N SER A 112 -11.23 -10.55 1.03
CA SER A 112 -9.90 -10.50 1.63
C SER A 112 -9.83 -11.36 2.90
N LYS A 113 -10.90 -11.42 3.67
CA LYS A 113 -10.96 -12.28 4.87
C LYS A 113 -10.88 -13.75 4.50
N ILE A 114 -11.62 -14.17 3.49
CA ILE A 114 -11.56 -15.56 2.97
C ILE A 114 -10.14 -15.89 2.48
N TRP A 115 -9.54 -14.98 1.72
CA TRP A 115 -8.16 -15.14 1.25
C TRP A 115 -7.19 -15.36 2.42
N TRP A 116 -7.26 -14.48 3.43
CA TRP A 116 -6.35 -14.56 4.57
C TRP A 116 -6.56 -15.82 5.41
N ASP A 117 -7.81 -16.17 5.69
CA ASP A 117 -8.12 -17.38 6.45
C ASP A 117 -7.64 -18.65 5.75
N GLY A 118 -7.59 -18.62 4.41
CA GLY A 118 -7.10 -19.76 3.61
C GLY A 118 -5.60 -19.94 3.63
N ILE A 119 -4.81 -18.90 3.90
CA ILE A 119 -3.35 -18.96 3.83
C ILE A 119 -2.62 -18.66 5.14
N ALA A 120 -3.30 -18.11 6.13
CA ALA A 120 -2.65 -17.66 7.37
C ALA A 120 -1.83 -18.78 8.04
N ASN A 121 -2.35 -19.99 8.08
CA ASN A 121 -1.68 -21.13 8.68
C ASN A 121 -0.38 -21.54 7.97
N LYS A 122 -0.28 -21.22 6.69
CA LYS A 122 0.89 -21.57 5.87
C LYS A 122 2.01 -20.54 6.00
N LEU A 123 1.74 -19.42 6.63
CA LEU A 123 2.67 -18.29 6.77
C LEU A 123 3.18 -18.10 8.20
N THR A 124 2.92 -19.05 9.09
CA THR A 124 3.27 -18.94 10.52
C THR A 124 4.77 -18.75 10.76
N ARG A 125 5.64 -19.25 9.87
CA ARG A 125 7.09 -19.13 9.99
C ARG A 125 7.66 -17.82 9.43
N ALA A 126 6.85 -17.04 8.72
CA ALA A 126 7.27 -15.77 8.13
C ALA A 126 7.27 -14.66 9.20
N ARG A 127 8.37 -14.52 9.93
CA ARG A 127 8.47 -13.58 11.06
C ARG A 127 8.48 -12.11 10.64
N ASN A 128 8.91 -11.84 9.42
CA ASN A 128 9.06 -10.49 8.86
C ASN A 128 7.84 -10.03 8.06
N LEU A 129 6.71 -10.67 8.24
CA LEU A 129 5.47 -10.39 7.51
C LEU A 129 4.46 -9.65 8.38
N GLN A 130 3.92 -8.55 7.85
CA GLN A 130 2.71 -7.91 8.35
C GLN A 130 1.60 -8.02 7.32
N VAL A 131 0.38 -8.23 7.77
CA VAL A 131 -0.82 -8.18 6.93
C VAL A 131 -1.77 -7.15 7.55
N ILE A 132 -2.12 -6.15 6.76
CA ILE A 132 -2.96 -5.03 7.17
C ILE A 132 -4.14 -4.94 6.22
N ALA A 133 -5.34 -4.98 6.75
CA ALA A 133 -6.56 -4.89 5.96
C ALA A 133 -7.11 -3.46 5.97
N ILE A 134 -7.47 -2.98 4.79
CA ILE A 134 -8.20 -1.73 4.65
C ILE A 134 -9.69 -2.09 4.53
N PRO A 135 -10.56 -1.65 5.48
CA PRO A 135 -11.98 -1.94 5.40
C PRO A 135 -12.58 -1.47 4.07
N SER A 136 -13.44 -2.29 3.47
CA SER A 136 -14.00 -2.00 2.13
C SER A 136 -14.81 -0.70 2.11
N GLU A 137 -15.47 -0.36 3.19
CA GLU A 137 -16.21 0.90 3.34
C GLU A 137 -15.27 2.09 3.16
N HIS A 138 -14.06 2.01 3.74
CA HIS A 138 -13.07 3.07 3.66
C HIS A 138 -12.40 3.09 2.28
N SER A 139 -12.01 1.94 1.75
CA SER A 139 -11.30 1.89 0.47
C SER A 139 -12.18 2.34 -0.69
N GLN A 140 -13.48 2.03 -0.66
CA GLN A 140 -14.42 2.50 -1.67
C GLN A 140 -14.62 4.02 -1.62
N GLU A 141 -14.60 4.60 -0.43
CA GLU A 141 -14.69 6.05 -0.26
C GLU A 141 -13.53 6.80 -0.91
N LEU A 142 -12.37 6.15 -1.03
CA LEU A 142 -11.20 6.76 -1.70
C LEU A 142 -11.47 7.07 -3.17
N ASN A 143 -12.41 6.39 -3.82
CA ASN A 143 -12.74 6.63 -5.23
C ASN A 143 -13.18 8.08 -5.49
N LYS A 144 -13.83 8.72 -4.52
CA LYS A 144 -14.28 10.10 -4.68
C LYS A 144 -13.14 11.13 -4.74
N LEU A 145 -11.94 10.74 -4.29
CA LEU A 145 -10.78 11.63 -4.27
C LEU A 145 -9.94 11.56 -5.54
N VAL A 146 -10.25 10.63 -6.46
CA VAL A 146 -9.43 10.39 -7.64
C VAL A 146 -9.52 11.54 -8.63
N GLU A 147 -8.35 12.08 -8.98
CA GLU A 147 -8.17 13.08 -10.02
C GLU A 147 -6.88 12.78 -10.78
N ARG A 148 -6.71 13.36 -11.95
CA ARG A 148 -5.45 13.23 -12.70
C ARG A 148 -4.28 13.90 -11.97
N SER A 149 -4.55 14.99 -11.29
CA SER A 149 -3.61 15.69 -10.42
C SER A 149 -4.27 15.89 -9.06
N MET A 150 -3.72 15.26 -8.04
CA MET A 150 -4.27 15.25 -6.70
C MET A 150 -3.35 16.02 -5.75
N VAL A 151 -3.95 16.77 -4.82
CA VAL A 151 -3.25 17.30 -3.65
C VAL A 151 -3.92 16.69 -2.42
N LEU A 152 -3.20 15.83 -1.71
CA LEU A 152 -3.74 15.08 -0.60
C LEU A 152 -3.02 15.46 0.69
N HIS A 153 -3.80 15.84 1.70
CA HIS A 153 -3.31 16.05 3.06
C HIS A 153 -3.68 14.82 3.87
N ILE A 154 -2.67 14.17 4.44
CA ILE A 154 -2.85 12.90 5.15
C ILE A 154 -2.29 13.05 6.54
N ASN A 155 -3.19 13.07 7.53
CA ASN A 155 -2.84 13.09 8.95
C ASN A 155 -3.01 11.69 9.52
N ILE A 156 -1.96 11.16 10.12
CA ILE A 156 -1.97 9.84 10.74
C ILE A 156 -1.80 10.02 12.25
N GLN A 157 -2.75 9.49 12.99
CA GLN A 157 -2.77 9.56 14.45
C GLN A 157 -3.58 8.40 15.01
N ASP A 158 -3.07 7.77 16.05
CA ASP A 158 -3.73 6.64 16.75
C ASP A 158 -4.15 5.51 15.79
N GLY A 159 -3.30 5.22 14.81
CA GLY A 159 -3.51 4.16 13.83
C GLY A 159 -4.50 4.49 12.72
N GLU A 160 -5.04 5.72 12.67
CA GLU A 160 -5.97 6.16 11.64
C GLU A 160 -5.33 7.16 10.70
N ALA A 161 -5.72 7.11 9.42
CA ALA A 161 -5.31 8.07 8.42
C ALA A 161 -6.49 8.94 7.98
N TYR A 162 -6.37 10.24 8.18
CA TYR A 162 -7.37 11.23 7.78
C TYR A 162 -6.90 11.86 6.47
N VAL A 163 -7.57 11.53 5.37
CA VAL A 163 -7.20 11.93 4.02
C VAL A 163 -8.14 13.02 3.55
N SER A 164 -7.61 14.17 3.14
CA SER A 164 -8.43 15.26 2.64
C SER A 164 -7.88 15.85 1.35
N SER A 165 -8.78 16.31 0.50
CA SER A 165 -8.51 17.05 -0.73
C SER A 165 -9.67 17.98 -1.06
N ASP A 166 -9.61 18.68 -2.20
CA ASP A 166 -10.70 19.49 -2.71
C ASP A 166 -11.97 18.69 -2.99
N GLN A 167 -11.83 17.37 -3.19
CA GLN A 167 -12.95 16.47 -3.51
C GLN A 167 -13.65 15.91 -2.27
N GLY A 168 -13.08 16.08 -1.10
CA GLY A 168 -13.70 15.61 0.13
C GLY A 168 -12.69 15.05 1.14
N GLN A 169 -13.22 14.30 2.09
CA GLN A 169 -12.44 13.70 3.18
C GLN A 169 -12.80 12.23 3.32
N VAL A 170 -11.78 11.41 3.63
CA VAL A 170 -11.93 9.98 3.91
C VAL A 170 -11.10 9.64 5.13
N THR A 171 -11.67 8.87 6.04
CA THR A 171 -10.94 8.30 7.17
C THR A 171 -10.66 6.83 6.90
N ILE A 172 -9.39 6.45 6.98
CA ILE A 172 -8.96 5.07 6.82
C ILE A 172 -8.54 4.55 8.18
N SER A 173 -9.15 3.45 8.63
CA SER A 173 -8.79 2.76 9.87
C SER A 173 -8.26 1.36 9.54
N PRO A 174 -6.95 1.24 9.26
CA PRO A 174 -6.36 -0.05 8.92
C PRO A 174 -6.48 -1.03 10.08
N GLU A 175 -6.75 -2.29 9.75
CA GLU A 175 -6.83 -3.38 10.73
C GLU A 175 -5.59 -4.28 10.58
N VAL A 176 -4.83 -4.46 11.64
CA VAL A 176 -3.68 -5.36 11.63
C VAL A 176 -4.15 -6.79 11.85
N TRP A 177 -4.08 -7.61 10.80
CA TRP A 177 -4.43 -9.03 10.88
C TRP A 177 -3.24 -9.91 11.26
N ARG A 178 -2.04 -9.44 10.98
CA ARG A 178 -0.81 -10.09 11.39
C ARG A 178 0.27 -9.04 11.66
N SER A 179 0.87 -9.09 12.84
CA SER A 179 2.00 -8.25 13.23
C SER A 179 3.33 -8.96 12.98
N LEU A 180 4.41 -8.19 12.92
CA LEU A 180 5.76 -8.74 12.94
C LEU A 180 5.95 -9.61 14.18
N GLN A 181 6.69 -10.70 14.02
CA GLN A 181 6.99 -11.62 15.12
C GLN A 181 8.45 -11.47 15.54
N ASN A 182 8.64 -11.31 16.83
CA ASN A 182 9.98 -11.23 17.44
C ASN A 182 10.66 -12.60 17.52
#